data_04e223aa533fad37dfeec51ebe68d7cc
#
_entry.id   04e223aa533fad37dfeec51ebe68d7cc
#
_cell.length_a   1.000
_cell.length_b   1.000
_cell.length_c   1.000
_cell.angle_alpha   90.00
_cell.angle_beta   90.00
_cell.angle_gamma   90.00
#
_symmetry.space_group_name_H-M   'P 1'
#
loop_
_entity.id
_entity.type
_entity.pdbx_description
1 polymer ?
#
loop_
_entity_poly.entity_id
_entity_poly.type
_entity_poly.pdbx_seq_one_letter_code
_entity_poly.pdbx_strand_id
1 'polypeptide(L)'
;DGLYQNRVIIPSYDINGDLNYFVSRSISPKTKKFKYLNPSIDKTQIIFNEHLINWDKPVFLVEGAFDHIVLPNSIPLLGKKMYDKLFNEIYVKSKNFIIIVLDPDAVEDAKKIRNKLEGGRLINKILLNYMPKDHDVSSFNQTYGNENLKKWLITKSVKLTD
;
A
#
# COMPACT_ATOMS: atom_id res chain seq x y z
N ASP A 1 -20.61 17.25 -15.70
CA ASP A 1 -20.35 16.33 -16.82
C ASP A 1 -18.86 16.11 -16.91
N GLY A 2 -18.38 15.08 -16.29
CA GLY A 2 -16.95 14.90 -16.22
C GLY A 2 -16.51 13.45 -16.46
N LEU A 3 -15.29 13.32 -16.94
CA LEU A 3 -14.59 12.07 -17.17
C LEU A 3 -14.62 11.13 -15.93
N TYR A 4 -14.78 11.73 -14.73
CA TYR A 4 -14.80 11.04 -13.44
C TYR A 4 -16.19 10.87 -12.83
N GLN A 5 -17.24 11.11 -13.59
CA GLN A 5 -18.62 10.90 -13.14
C GLN A 5 -18.85 9.44 -12.71
N ASN A 6 -19.66 9.22 -11.67
CA ASN A 6 -19.96 7.89 -11.09
C ASN A 6 -18.70 7.12 -10.65
N ARG A 7 -17.76 7.82 -10.01
CA ARG A 7 -16.54 7.23 -9.46
C ARG A 7 -16.31 7.65 -8.01
N VAL A 8 -15.73 6.76 -7.25
CA VAL A 8 -15.10 7.10 -5.96
C VAL A 8 -13.73 7.66 -6.27
N ILE A 9 -13.42 8.84 -5.73
CA ILE A 9 -12.11 9.48 -5.84
C ILE A 9 -11.42 9.43 -4.49
N ILE A 10 -10.21 8.88 -4.46
CA ILE A 10 -9.35 8.86 -3.28
C ILE A 10 -8.17 9.78 -3.57
N PRO A 11 -8.15 11.00 -3.02
CA PRO A 11 -7.04 11.93 -3.23
C PRO A 11 -5.79 11.51 -2.48
N SER A 12 -4.66 11.95 -2.97
CA SER A 12 -3.35 11.82 -2.34
C SER A 12 -2.66 13.16 -2.28
N TYR A 13 -2.00 13.43 -1.18
CA TYR A 13 -1.27 14.66 -0.93
C TYR A 13 0.20 14.37 -0.62
N ASP A 14 1.07 15.27 -1.05
CA ASP A 14 2.50 15.19 -0.78
C ASP A 14 2.85 15.62 0.66
N ILE A 15 4.14 15.72 0.96
CA ILE A 15 4.61 16.11 2.29
C ILE A 15 4.24 17.56 2.67
N ASN A 16 3.98 18.43 1.70
CA ASN A 16 3.56 19.81 1.91
C ASN A 16 2.03 19.95 2.04
N GLY A 17 1.28 18.88 1.77
CA GLY A 17 -0.18 18.89 1.75
C GLY A 17 -0.77 19.28 0.39
N ASP A 18 0.05 19.34 -0.67
CA ASP A 18 -0.42 19.62 -2.02
C ASP A 18 -0.91 18.34 -2.71
N LEU A 19 -2.01 18.46 -3.48
CA LEU A 19 -2.58 17.33 -4.22
C LEU A 19 -1.58 16.83 -5.27
N ASN A 20 -1.06 15.61 -5.09
CA ASN A 20 -0.06 15.03 -5.98
C ASN A 20 -0.59 13.90 -6.87
N TYR A 21 -1.69 13.24 -6.46
CA TYR A 21 -2.30 12.14 -7.20
C TYR A 21 -3.75 11.91 -6.75
N PHE A 22 -4.46 11.04 -7.44
CA PHE A 22 -5.68 10.42 -6.93
C PHE A 22 -5.92 9.06 -7.59
N VAL A 23 -6.64 8.20 -6.91
CA VAL A 23 -7.18 6.96 -7.48
C VAL A 23 -8.67 7.16 -7.71
N SER A 24 -9.13 6.77 -8.90
CA SER A 24 -10.52 6.87 -9.29
C SER A 24 -11.07 5.50 -9.68
N ARG A 25 -12.08 5.01 -8.96
CA ARG A 25 -12.72 3.71 -9.19
C ARG A 25 -14.18 3.88 -9.52
N SER A 26 -14.64 3.27 -10.62
CA SER A 26 -16.05 3.26 -11.01
C SER A 26 -16.93 2.57 -9.96
N ILE A 27 -18.07 3.18 -9.62
CA ILE A 27 -19.14 2.58 -8.81
C ILE A 27 -20.10 1.76 -9.66
N SER A 28 -20.00 1.83 -11.00
CA SER A 28 -20.88 1.11 -11.91
C SER A 28 -20.40 -0.33 -12.13
N PRO A 29 -21.25 -1.35 -11.91
CA PRO A 29 -20.89 -2.73 -12.15
C PRO A 29 -20.68 -3.06 -13.64
N LYS A 30 -21.18 -2.21 -14.54
CA LYS A 30 -21.11 -2.38 -16.02
C LYS A 30 -19.74 -2.03 -16.61
N THR A 31 -18.86 -1.34 -15.87
CA THR A 31 -17.61 -0.80 -16.40
C THR A 31 -16.37 -1.60 -16.00
N LYS A 32 -16.38 -2.94 -16.24
CA LYS A 32 -15.20 -3.78 -15.97
C LYS A 32 -13.94 -3.27 -16.70
N LYS A 33 -14.07 -2.81 -17.94
CA LYS A 33 -12.96 -2.33 -18.79
C LYS A 33 -12.31 -1.03 -18.28
N PHE A 34 -13.04 -0.20 -17.54
CA PHE A 34 -12.59 1.07 -16.99
C PHE A 34 -12.81 1.14 -15.47
N LYS A 35 -12.57 0.02 -14.79
CA LYS A 35 -12.69 -0.05 -13.33
C LYS A 35 -11.91 1.08 -12.65
N TYR A 36 -10.69 1.32 -13.09
CA TYR A 36 -9.86 2.44 -12.65
C TYR A 36 -9.62 3.43 -13.79
N LEU A 37 -9.70 4.72 -13.47
CA LEU A 37 -9.34 5.82 -14.36
C LEU A 37 -8.55 6.83 -13.53
N ASN A 38 -7.24 6.69 -13.52
CA ASN A 38 -6.35 7.53 -12.73
C ASN A 38 -5.75 8.63 -13.61
N PRO A 39 -5.20 9.71 -13.02
CA PRO A 39 -4.53 10.76 -13.78
C PRO A 39 -3.30 10.19 -14.49
N SER A 40 -3.00 10.74 -15.67
CA SER A 40 -1.81 10.41 -16.43
C SER A 40 -0.59 11.17 -15.88
N ILE A 41 -0.14 10.76 -14.69
CA ILE A 41 1.00 11.35 -13.99
C ILE A 41 2.05 10.24 -13.76
N ASP A 42 3.32 10.60 -13.80
CA ASP A 42 4.42 9.68 -13.49
C ASP A 42 4.36 9.22 -12.02
N LYS A 43 3.89 8.00 -11.82
CA LYS A 43 3.77 7.39 -10.49
C LYS A 43 5.12 7.10 -9.81
N THR A 44 6.20 7.11 -10.56
CA THR A 44 7.55 6.85 -9.98
C THR A 44 7.94 7.90 -8.95
N GLN A 45 7.34 9.10 -9.04
CA GLN A 45 7.57 10.24 -8.15
C GLN A 45 6.50 10.42 -7.07
N ILE A 46 5.52 9.52 -7.00
CA ILE A 46 4.41 9.64 -6.05
C ILE A 46 4.65 8.75 -4.82
N ILE A 47 4.56 9.35 -3.64
CA ILE A 47 4.30 8.64 -2.38
C ILE A 47 2.91 9.05 -1.94
N PHE A 48 2.01 8.09 -1.89
CA PHE A 48 0.59 8.34 -1.65
C PHE A 48 0.36 8.77 -0.20
N ASN A 49 -0.26 9.93 0.00
CA ASN A 49 -0.50 10.55 1.32
C ASN A 49 0.76 10.63 2.19
N GLU A 50 1.87 11.08 1.60
CA GLU A 50 3.18 11.15 2.26
C GLU A 50 3.14 11.88 3.61
N HIS A 51 2.35 12.95 3.71
CA HIS A 51 2.20 13.76 4.93
C HIS A 51 1.57 13.01 6.11
N LEU A 52 0.89 11.88 5.88
CA LEU A 52 0.26 11.07 6.92
C LEU A 52 1.17 9.97 7.49
N ILE A 53 2.34 9.74 6.87
CA ILE A 53 3.21 8.63 7.23
C ILE A 53 3.98 8.94 8.50
N ASN A 54 3.79 8.11 9.52
CA ASN A 54 4.58 8.15 10.74
C ASN A 54 5.72 7.13 10.66
N TRP A 55 6.92 7.60 10.34
CA TRP A 55 8.12 6.78 10.17
C TRP A 55 8.70 6.22 11.48
N ASP A 56 8.21 6.67 12.63
CA ASP A 56 8.57 6.13 13.94
C ASP A 56 7.77 4.88 14.33
N LYS A 57 6.71 4.56 13.56
CA LYS A 57 5.85 3.39 13.75
C LYS A 57 6.07 2.38 12.62
N PRO A 58 5.61 1.12 12.79
CA PRO A 58 5.57 0.18 11.68
C PRO A 58 4.79 0.76 10.49
N VAL A 59 5.37 0.65 9.29
CA VAL A 59 4.75 1.10 8.04
C VAL A 59 4.34 -0.13 7.23
N PHE A 60 3.12 -0.12 6.72
CA PHE A 60 2.58 -1.20 5.90
C PHE A 60 2.66 -0.79 4.42
N LEU A 61 3.24 -1.65 3.58
CA LEU A 61 3.17 -1.50 2.13
C LEU A 61 2.02 -2.37 1.61
N VAL A 62 1.02 -1.74 1.01
CA VAL A 62 -0.18 -2.41 0.48
C VAL A 62 -0.29 -2.23 -1.03
N GLU A 63 -1.11 -3.05 -1.70
CA GLU A 63 -1.20 -2.99 -3.16
C GLU A 63 -1.93 -1.74 -3.65
N GLY A 64 -3.09 -1.44 -3.06
CA GLY A 64 -4.01 -0.43 -3.57
C GLY A 64 -4.42 0.66 -2.58
N ALA A 65 -4.98 1.74 -3.13
CA ALA A 65 -5.48 2.85 -2.33
C ALA A 65 -6.68 2.48 -1.45
N PHE A 66 -7.45 1.45 -1.81
CA PHE A 66 -8.57 0.97 -0.99
C PHE A 66 -8.09 0.24 0.26
N ASP A 67 -6.96 -0.46 0.20
CA ASP A 67 -6.32 -1.08 1.36
C ASP A 67 -5.75 0.00 2.29
N HIS A 68 -5.17 1.05 1.70
CA HIS A 68 -4.66 2.20 2.45
C HIS A 68 -5.73 2.91 3.28
N ILE A 69 -6.97 3.05 2.76
CA ILE A 69 -8.05 3.73 3.51
C ILE A 69 -8.37 3.00 4.82
N VAL A 70 -8.31 1.68 4.82
CA VAL A 70 -8.71 0.87 5.98
C VAL A 70 -7.55 0.51 6.89
N LEU A 71 -6.30 0.72 6.46
CA LEU A 71 -5.11 0.38 7.22
C LEU A 71 -4.28 1.65 7.52
N PRO A 72 -4.35 2.18 8.76
CA PRO A 72 -3.54 3.33 9.16
C PRO A 72 -2.04 3.07 9.01
N ASN A 73 -1.30 4.13 8.72
CA ASN A 73 0.15 4.13 8.51
C ASN A 73 0.61 3.17 7.39
N SER A 74 -0.19 3.07 6.34
CA SER A 74 0.14 2.28 5.15
C SER A 74 0.51 3.17 3.97
N ILE A 75 1.20 2.60 2.99
CA ILE A 75 1.57 3.23 1.73
C ILE A 75 1.15 2.30 0.60
N PRO A 76 0.20 2.71 -0.26
CA PRO A 76 -0.17 1.91 -1.42
C PRO A 76 0.89 2.03 -2.51
N LEU A 77 1.30 0.91 -3.07
CA LEU A 77 2.24 0.85 -4.18
C LEU A 77 1.62 1.29 -5.51
N LEU A 78 0.28 1.41 -5.57
CA LEU A 78 -0.50 1.70 -6.79
C LEU A 78 -0.21 0.69 -7.91
N GLY A 79 0.00 -0.55 -7.52
CA GLY A 79 0.39 -1.72 -8.32
C GLY A 79 1.35 -2.61 -7.54
N LYS A 80 2.11 -3.44 -8.25
CA LYS A 80 2.98 -4.47 -7.63
C LYS A 80 4.46 -4.08 -7.59
N LYS A 81 4.81 -2.82 -7.87
CA LYS A 81 6.22 -2.35 -7.93
C LYS A 81 6.46 -1.24 -6.93
N MET A 82 7.60 -1.30 -6.27
CA MET A 82 8.12 -0.20 -5.46
C MET A 82 9.14 0.60 -6.28
N TYR A 83 8.88 1.90 -6.42
CA TYR A 83 9.75 2.84 -7.13
C TYR A 83 10.86 3.40 -6.23
N ASP A 84 11.90 3.96 -6.85
CA ASP A 84 13.11 4.37 -6.14
C ASP A 84 12.88 5.53 -5.16
N LYS A 85 11.96 6.45 -5.48
CA LYS A 85 11.60 7.52 -4.54
C LYS A 85 11.11 6.92 -3.22
N LEU A 86 10.13 6.00 -3.27
CA LEU A 86 9.62 5.36 -2.06
C LEU A 86 10.69 4.53 -1.34
N PHE A 87 11.54 3.81 -2.09
CA PHE A 87 12.66 3.07 -1.52
C PHE A 87 13.58 4.00 -0.72
N ASN A 88 13.99 5.12 -1.29
CA ASN A 88 14.89 6.08 -0.65
C ASN A 88 14.26 6.68 0.62
N GLU A 89 12.99 7.06 0.57
CA GLU A 89 12.27 7.60 1.74
C GLU A 89 12.18 6.57 2.88
N ILE A 90 11.82 5.34 2.57
CA ILE A 90 11.81 4.24 3.54
C ILE A 90 13.22 4.05 4.13
N TYR A 91 14.23 3.98 3.28
CA TYR A 91 15.61 3.73 3.69
C TYR A 91 16.15 4.83 4.61
N VAL A 92 15.80 6.09 4.34
CA VAL A 92 16.28 7.23 5.12
C VAL A 92 15.45 7.44 6.38
N LYS A 93 14.12 7.39 6.28
CA LYS A 93 13.22 7.85 7.35
C LYS A 93 12.73 6.76 8.28
N SER A 94 12.56 5.51 7.80
CA SER A 94 11.96 4.47 8.63
C SER A 94 12.82 4.11 9.84
N LYS A 95 12.22 4.15 11.02
CA LYS A 95 12.86 3.75 12.28
C LYS A 95 12.34 2.41 12.80
N ASN A 96 11.27 1.90 12.23
CA ASN A 96 10.57 0.70 12.69
C ASN A 96 10.46 -0.34 11.56
N PHE A 97 9.64 -1.37 11.76
CA PHE A 97 9.38 -2.41 10.77
C PHE A 97 8.67 -1.87 9.53
N ILE A 98 9.04 -2.42 8.38
CA ILE A 98 8.27 -2.32 7.13
C ILE A 98 7.60 -3.67 6.92
N ILE A 99 6.28 -3.66 6.85
CA ILE A 99 5.47 -4.86 6.70
C ILE A 99 4.85 -4.84 5.30
N ILE A 100 5.25 -5.77 4.46
CA ILE A 100 4.74 -5.87 3.08
C ILE A 100 3.49 -6.75 3.11
N VAL A 101 2.37 -6.18 2.73
CA VAL A 101 1.05 -6.83 2.73
C VAL A 101 0.46 -6.68 1.32
N LEU A 102 0.84 -7.56 0.43
CA LEU A 102 0.29 -7.60 -0.92
C LEU A 102 -0.77 -8.71 -1.05
N ASP A 103 -1.54 -8.65 -2.12
CA ASP A 103 -2.55 -9.65 -2.40
C ASP A 103 -1.94 -11.07 -2.51
N PRO A 104 -2.71 -12.13 -2.21
CA PRO A 104 -2.18 -13.50 -2.20
C PRO A 104 -1.57 -13.98 -3.51
N ASP A 105 -1.94 -13.36 -4.64
CA ASP A 105 -1.37 -13.66 -5.97
C ASP A 105 -0.07 -12.89 -6.27
N ALA A 106 0.35 -11.99 -5.38
CA ALA A 106 1.53 -11.12 -5.55
C ALA A 106 2.74 -11.54 -4.67
N VAL A 107 2.82 -12.80 -4.25
CA VAL A 107 3.88 -13.31 -3.36
C VAL A 107 5.28 -13.05 -3.93
N GLU A 108 5.51 -13.32 -5.21
CA GLU A 108 6.82 -13.11 -5.84
C GLU A 108 7.20 -11.63 -5.95
N ASP A 109 6.21 -10.75 -6.14
CA ASP A 109 6.45 -9.30 -6.13
C ASP A 109 6.75 -8.80 -4.72
N ALA A 110 6.10 -9.34 -3.69
CA ALA A 110 6.41 -9.06 -2.30
C ALA A 110 7.85 -9.46 -1.93
N LYS A 111 8.31 -10.62 -2.39
CA LYS A 111 9.70 -11.07 -2.21
C LYS A 111 10.70 -10.14 -2.91
N LYS A 112 10.42 -9.71 -4.15
CA LYS A 112 11.27 -8.73 -4.87
C LYS A 112 11.39 -7.42 -4.13
N ILE A 113 10.27 -6.90 -3.59
CA ILE A 113 10.26 -5.66 -2.79
C ILE A 113 11.06 -5.86 -1.51
N ARG A 114 10.87 -6.97 -0.80
CA ARG A 114 11.66 -7.34 0.36
C ARG A 114 13.15 -7.32 0.03
N ASN A 115 13.58 -8.07 -0.98
CA ASN A 115 14.99 -8.17 -1.36
C ASN A 115 15.60 -6.80 -1.73
N LYS A 116 14.81 -5.92 -2.34
CA LYS A 116 15.24 -4.54 -2.63
C LYS A 116 15.45 -3.72 -1.35
N LEU A 117 14.59 -3.91 -0.33
CA LEU A 117 14.65 -3.19 0.95
C LEU A 117 15.66 -3.79 1.93
N GLU A 118 15.91 -5.10 1.84
CA GLU A 118 16.72 -5.84 2.80
C GLU A 118 18.21 -5.55 2.61
N GLY A 119 18.69 -4.50 3.26
CA GLY A 119 20.09 -4.08 3.21
C GLY A 119 20.42 -3.06 4.29
N GLY A 120 21.67 -3.01 4.69
CA GLY A 120 22.18 -2.03 5.63
C GLY A 120 21.34 -1.93 6.92
N ARG A 121 20.89 -0.72 7.23
CA ARG A 121 20.13 -0.46 8.48
C ARG A 121 18.73 -1.08 8.53
N LEU A 122 18.19 -1.54 7.41
CA LEU A 122 16.87 -2.18 7.35
C LEU A 122 16.93 -3.70 7.52
N ILE A 123 18.12 -4.26 7.61
CA ILE A 123 18.29 -5.70 7.86
C ILE A 123 17.48 -6.12 9.09
N ASN A 124 16.76 -7.22 8.98
CA ASN A 124 15.84 -7.70 10.03
C ASN A 124 14.64 -6.82 10.38
N LYS A 125 14.39 -5.72 9.66
CA LYS A 125 13.21 -4.87 9.86
C LYS A 125 12.11 -5.09 8.82
N ILE A 126 12.37 -5.90 7.79
CA ILE A 126 11.40 -6.17 6.72
C ILE A 126 10.65 -7.46 7.05
N LEU A 127 9.32 -7.35 7.11
CA LEU A 127 8.42 -8.48 7.36
C LEU A 127 7.48 -8.64 6.18
N LEU A 128 7.13 -9.90 5.87
CA LEU A 128 6.04 -10.21 4.95
C LEU A 128 4.81 -10.63 5.73
N ASN A 129 3.64 -10.19 5.29
CA ASN A 129 2.37 -10.69 5.75
C ASN A 129 1.62 -11.29 4.57
N TYR A 130 1.09 -12.47 4.79
CA TYR A 130 0.24 -13.15 3.81
C TYR A 130 -1.20 -13.10 4.29
N MET A 131 -2.02 -12.35 3.57
CA MET A 131 -3.46 -12.36 3.82
C MET A 131 -4.04 -13.76 3.55
N PRO A 132 -5.16 -14.14 4.19
CA PRO A 132 -5.87 -15.37 3.83
C PRO A 132 -6.21 -15.40 2.35
N LYS A 133 -6.21 -16.59 1.73
CA LYS A 133 -6.30 -16.80 0.28
C LYS A 133 -7.44 -16.03 -0.41
N ASP A 134 -8.55 -15.84 0.28
CA ASP A 134 -9.77 -15.23 -0.29
C ASP A 134 -9.95 -13.76 0.13
N HIS A 135 -8.93 -13.14 0.74
CA HIS A 135 -8.99 -11.77 1.25
C HIS A 135 -7.78 -10.94 0.83
N ASP A 136 -8.06 -9.72 0.36
CA ASP A 136 -7.15 -8.58 0.45
C ASP A 136 -7.34 -7.86 1.79
N VAL A 137 -6.57 -6.83 2.06
CA VAL A 137 -6.64 -6.03 3.29
C VAL A 137 -8.04 -5.42 3.46
N SER A 138 -8.59 -4.88 2.38
CA SER A 138 -9.89 -4.20 2.39
C SER A 138 -11.05 -5.17 2.69
N SER A 139 -11.09 -6.31 2.01
CA SER A 139 -12.15 -7.31 2.20
C SER A 139 -12.04 -8.03 3.55
N PHE A 140 -10.83 -8.25 4.05
CA PHE A 140 -10.63 -8.78 5.40
C PHE A 140 -11.17 -7.80 6.46
N ASN A 141 -10.86 -6.51 6.32
CA ASN A 141 -11.40 -5.48 7.22
C ASN A 141 -12.93 -5.42 7.18
N GLN A 142 -13.52 -5.51 5.98
CA GLN A 142 -14.98 -5.52 5.82
C GLN A 142 -15.64 -6.71 6.52
N THR A 143 -15.00 -7.88 6.46
CA THR A 143 -15.55 -9.12 7.01
C THR A 143 -15.34 -9.25 8.52
N TYR A 144 -14.17 -8.91 9.02
CA TYR A 144 -13.72 -9.19 10.38
C TYR A 144 -13.50 -7.96 11.24
N GLY A 145 -13.50 -6.76 10.66
CA GLY A 145 -13.27 -5.49 11.35
C GLY A 145 -11.80 -5.12 11.55
N ASN A 146 -11.57 -3.84 11.84
CA ASN A 146 -10.23 -3.24 11.89
C ASN A 146 -9.35 -3.83 13.00
N GLU A 147 -9.89 -4.16 14.16
CA GLU A 147 -9.12 -4.73 15.27
C GLU A 147 -8.59 -6.14 14.93
N ASN A 148 -9.41 -6.96 14.27
CA ASN A 148 -8.98 -8.28 13.82
C ASN A 148 -7.95 -8.18 12.68
N LEU A 149 -8.08 -7.20 11.78
CA LEU A 149 -7.08 -6.92 10.76
C LEU A 149 -5.73 -6.55 11.40
N LYS A 150 -5.71 -5.61 12.33
CA LYS A 150 -4.48 -5.22 13.05
C LYS A 150 -3.84 -6.40 13.76
N LYS A 151 -4.64 -7.20 14.48
CA LYS A 151 -4.18 -8.40 15.16
C LYS A 151 -3.56 -9.40 14.18
N TRP A 152 -4.22 -9.64 13.04
CA TRP A 152 -3.69 -10.50 11.97
C TRP A 152 -2.34 -10.01 11.47
N LEU A 153 -2.25 -8.75 11.08
CA LEU A 153 -1.04 -8.16 10.54
C LEU A 153 0.14 -8.23 11.52
N ILE A 154 -0.11 -8.02 12.81
CA ILE A 154 0.94 -8.09 13.83
C ILE A 154 1.37 -9.54 14.10
N THR A 155 0.41 -10.47 14.22
CA THR A 155 0.70 -11.85 14.66
C THR A 155 1.15 -12.78 13.54
N LYS A 156 0.79 -12.48 12.28
CA LYS A 156 1.08 -13.31 11.11
C LYS A 156 2.18 -12.76 10.21
N SER A 157 2.76 -11.59 10.56
CA SER A 157 3.94 -11.10 9.85
C SER A 157 5.16 -11.91 10.23
N VAL A 158 5.85 -12.41 9.21
CA VAL A 158 6.99 -13.30 9.38
C VAL A 158 8.26 -12.72 8.75
N LYS A 159 9.41 -12.97 9.37
CA LYS A 159 10.68 -12.92 8.66
C LYS A 159 10.74 -14.19 7.81
N LEU A 160 10.98 -14.07 6.51
CA LEU A 160 11.41 -15.25 5.76
C LEU A 160 12.85 -15.55 6.22
N THR A 161 13.02 -16.65 6.92
CA THR A 161 14.31 -17.33 6.97
C THR A 161 14.49 -18.01 5.60
N ASP A 162 15.63 -17.77 4.98
CA ASP A 162 16.04 -18.43 3.73
C ASP A 162 15.99 -19.95 3.87
#